data_14afbc96f9275fad61e1e58d9114804b
#
_entry.id   14afbc96f9275fad61e1e58d9114804b
#
_cell.length_a   1.000
_cell.length_b   1.000
_cell.length_c   1.000
_cell.angle_alpha   90.00
_cell.angle_beta   90.00
_cell.angle_gamma   90.00
#
_symmetry.space_group_name_H-M   'P 1'
#
loop_
_entity.id
_entity.type
_entity.pdbx_description
1 polymer ?
#
loop_
_entity_poly.entity_id
_entity_poly.type
_entity_poly.pdbx_seq_one_letter_code
_entity_poly.pdbx_strand_id
1 'polypeptide(L)'
;MERDRNGYVSPLSTRYASKAMQYLFSENNKFRTWRRLWIALATAERELGLDISQEQIDELTAHAEDINYAEAEAREKLVRHDVMSHVYAYGLQCPKAAGIIHLGATSCYVGDNTDILILRDAMELVLRKCAQVLRNLSAFAEKYKDLPCLAYTHLQPAQLTTVGKRATLWMNELLMDMENLEFQLSQLALRGAKGTTGTQASFMELFQGDEGKVKALEKRIAEQMGFEKSVPVSGQTYSRKIDAYVLGALSGVAQSACKFANDLRILQSFEEMEEPFEKNQIGSSAMPYKRNPMRSERICALARCVIQDAVNPGMTAATQWFERTLDDSANKRIAVSEAFLAVDAILEIYINVTSGLVVYDRVVRRRVMEKLPFMATENVMMEAVKRGGNRQELHEALREHSHAAARQVKLEGGANDLIDRILAD
;
A
#
# COMPACT_ATOMS: atom_id res chain seq x y z
N MET A 1 -25.03 -17.22 -5.25
CA MET A 1 -26.01 -16.20 -4.81
C MET A 1 -25.91 -15.01 -5.72
N GLU A 2 -27.00 -14.62 -6.34
CA GLU A 2 -27.07 -13.40 -7.14
C GLU A 2 -26.88 -12.18 -6.21
N ARG A 3 -26.07 -11.21 -6.62
CA ARG A 3 -25.76 -10.01 -5.82
C ARG A 3 -27.02 -9.14 -5.72
N ASP A 4 -27.43 -8.81 -4.49
CA ASP A 4 -28.44 -7.74 -4.29
C ASP A 4 -27.90 -6.41 -4.85
N ARG A 5 -28.63 -5.81 -5.76
CA ARG A 5 -28.28 -4.56 -6.44
C ARG A 5 -29.00 -3.34 -5.86
N ASN A 6 -29.84 -3.53 -4.84
CA ASN A 6 -30.61 -2.44 -4.21
C ASN A 6 -29.81 -1.71 -3.11
N GLY A 7 -28.74 -2.33 -2.60
CA GLY A 7 -27.87 -1.74 -1.58
C GLY A 7 -26.58 -1.15 -2.16
N TYR A 8 -26.06 -0.08 -1.53
CA TYR A 8 -24.73 0.42 -1.84
C TYR A 8 -23.67 -0.57 -1.35
N VAL A 9 -22.68 -0.85 -2.20
CA VAL A 9 -21.50 -1.62 -1.86
C VAL A 9 -20.27 -0.87 -2.39
N SER A 10 -19.22 -0.75 -1.58
CA SER A 10 -17.99 -0.06 -1.97
C SER A 10 -17.43 -0.61 -3.29
N PRO A 11 -17.09 0.24 -4.26
CA PRO A 11 -16.45 -0.19 -5.51
C PRO A 11 -15.07 -0.81 -5.27
N LEU A 12 -14.41 -0.52 -4.15
CA LEU A 12 -13.16 -1.18 -3.78
C LEU A 12 -13.36 -2.70 -3.67
N SER A 13 -14.44 -3.14 -3.01
CA SER A 13 -14.74 -4.58 -2.86
C SER A 13 -15.27 -5.23 -4.13
N THR A 14 -16.08 -4.49 -4.91
CA THR A 14 -16.80 -5.10 -6.04
C THR A 14 -16.05 -5.05 -7.35
N ARG A 15 -15.07 -4.15 -7.48
CA ARG A 15 -14.48 -3.83 -8.77
C ARG A 15 -12.95 -3.76 -8.77
N TYR A 16 -12.33 -3.35 -7.66
CA TYR A 16 -10.93 -2.93 -7.71
C TYR A 16 -9.98 -3.81 -6.93
N ALA A 17 -10.24 -4.07 -5.63
CA ALA A 17 -9.34 -4.81 -4.78
C ALA A 17 -9.35 -6.32 -5.06
N SER A 18 -8.21 -6.97 -4.84
CA SER A 18 -8.07 -8.42 -4.97
C SER A 18 -8.90 -9.17 -3.93
N LYS A 19 -9.25 -10.42 -4.25
CA LYS A 19 -9.96 -11.30 -3.30
C LYS A 19 -9.13 -11.60 -2.04
N ALA A 20 -7.81 -11.65 -2.17
CA ALA A 20 -6.91 -11.87 -1.05
C ALA A 20 -7.00 -10.73 -0.02
N MET A 21 -6.88 -9.46 -0.47
CA MET A 21 -7.00 -8.31 0.43
C MET A 21 -8.40 -8.20 1.03
N GLN A 22 -9.45 -8.44 0.23
CA GLN A 22 -10.83 -8.44 0.72
C GLN A 22 -11.04 -9.49 1.83
N TYR A 23 -10.44 -10.69 1.69
CA TYR A 23 -10.53 -11.72 2.71
C TYR A 23 -9.89 -11.28 4.03
N LEU A 24 -8.73 -10.64 3.99
CA LEU A 24 -8.05 -10.17 5.21
C LEU A 24 -8.93 -9.25 6.06
N PHE A 25 -9.75 -8.41 5.44
CA PHE A 25 -10.68 -7.49 6.12
C PHE A 25 -12.11 -8.03 6.22
N SER A 26 -12.34 -9.31 5.90
CA SER A 26 -13.67 -9.92 5.99
C SER A 26 -14.05 -10.30 7.42
N GLU A 27 -15.35 -10.40 7.67
CA GLU A 27 -15.88 -10.92 8.92
C GLU A 27 -15.40 -12.34 9.22
N ASN A 28 -15.34 -13.20 8.21
CA ASN A 28 -14.82 -14.56 8.36
C ASN A 28 -13.39 -14.56 8.93
N ASN A 29 -12.48 -13.77 8.37
CA ASN A 29 -11.12 -13.68 8.89
C ASN A 29 -11.09 -13.09 10.30
N LYS A 30 -11.87 -12.03 10.54
CA LYS A 30 -11.98 -11.37 11.85
C LYS A 30 -12.42 -12.36 12.95
N PHE A 31 -13.54 -13.03 12.76
CA PHE A 31 -14.12 -13.85 13.82
C PHE A 31 -13.40 -15.20 14.00
N ARG A 32 -12.84 -15.76 12.96
CA ARG A 32 -11.91 -16.91 13.07
C ARG A 32 -10.65 -16.53 13.85
N THR A 33 -10.12 -15.33 13.64
CA THR A 33 -8.98 -14.83 14.41
C THR A 33 -9.35 -14.60 15.88
N TRP A 34 -10.57 -14.14 16.19
CA TRP A 34 -11.03 -14.07 17.56
C TRP A 34 -11.03 -15.44 18.24
N ARG A 35 -11.53 -16.48 17.57
CA ARG A 35 -11.51 -17.85 18.11
C ARG A 35 -10.09 -18.36 18.31
N ARG A 36 -9.20 -18.12 17.37
CA ARG A 36 -7.77 -18.46 17.53
C ARG A 36 -7.14 -17.76 18.76
N LEU A 37 -7.46 -16.51 19.00
CA LEU A 37 -7.01 -15.77 20.17
C LEU A 37 -7.59 -16.32 21.47
N TRP A 38 -8.86 -16.73 21.51
CA TRP A 38 -9.46 -17.39 22.69
C TRP A 38 -8.83 -18.77 22.94
N ILE A 39 -8.54 -19.54 21.91
CA ILE A 39 -7.82 -20.82 22.02
C ILE A 39 -6.41 -20.58 22.57
N ALA A 40 -5.69 -19.58 22.04
CA ALA A 40 -4.35 -19.24 22.49
C ALA A 40 -4.34 -18.81 23.97
N LEU A 41 -5.33 -18.02 24.39
CA LEU A 41 -5.51 -17.61 25.78
C LEU A 41 -5.73 -18.82 26.68
N ALA A 42 -6.74 -19.65 26.41
CA ALA A 42 -7.08 -20.81 27.22
C ALA A 42 -5.93 -21.82 27.28
N THR A 43 -5.23 -22.03 26.17
CA THR A 43 -4.05 -22.90 26.12
C THR A 43 -2.94 -22.38 27.03
N ALA A 44 -2.61 -21.10 26.94
CA ALA A 44 -1.57 -20.49 27.76
C ALA A 44 -1.96 -20.47 29.25
N GLU A 45 -3.20 -20.18 29.58
CA GLU A 45 -3.75 -20.22 30.94
C GLU A 45 -3.64 -21.62 31.54
N ARG A 46 -4.03 -22.66 30.80
CA ARG A 46 -3.87 -24.06 31.23
C ARG A 46 -2.41 -24.43 31.49
N GLU A 47 -1.54 -24.09 30.57
CA GLU A 47 -0.09 -24.39 30.70
C GLU A 47 0.54 -23.68 31.91
N LEU A 48 -0.05 -22.58 32.37
CA LEU A 48 0.38 -21.84 33.55
C LEU A 48 -0.33 -22.27 34.83
N GLY A 49 -1.18 -23.29 34.75
CA GLY A 49 -1.73 -24.00 35.89
C GLY A 49 -3.12 -23.57 36.34
N LEU A 50 -3.89 -22.87 35.47
CA LEU A 50 -5.32 -22.69 35.71
C LEU A 50 -6.07 -24.01 35.43
N ASP A 51 -7.18 -24.21 36.08
CA ASP A 51 -8.02 -25.42 35.96
C ASP A 51 -8.80 -25.41 34.64
N ILE A 52 -8.10 -25.65 33.57
CA ILE A 52 -8.63 -25.77 32.19
C ILE A 52 -8.22 -27.13 31.66
N SER A 53 -9.19 -27.95 31.24
CA SER A 53 -8.91 -29.27 30.73
C SER A 53 -8.48 -29.27 29.27
N GLN A 54 -7.76 -30.33 28.83
CA GLN A 54 -7.42 -30.50 27.40
C GLN A 54 -8.70 -30.66 26.56
N GLU A 55 -9.72 -31.34 27.11
CA GLU A 55 -11.00 -31.56 26.43
C GLU A 55 -11.71 -30.23 26.09
N GLN A 56 -11.60 -29.21 26.96
CA GLN A 56 -12.14 -27.87 26.68
C GLN A 56 -11.41 -27.19 25.53
N ILE A 57 -10.06 -27.29 25.48
CA ILE A 57 -9.26 -26.73 24.40
C ILE A 57 -9.54 -27.45 23.08
N ASP A 58 -9.66 -28.77 23.11
CA ASP A 58 -9.98 -29.59 21.92
C ASP A 58 -11.37 -29.22 21.35
N GLU A 59 -12.36 -29.01 22.22
CA GLU A 59 -13.70 -28.56 21.84
C GLU A 59 -13.66 -27.16 21.18
N LEU A 60 -12.94 -26.20 21.76
CA LEU A 60 -12.74 -24.89 21.14
C LEU A 60 -12.05 -25.01 19.76
N THR A 61 -11.03 -25.83 19.68
CA THR A 61 -10.24 -26.02 18.44
C THR A 61 -11.11 -26.64 17.34
N ALA A 62 -11.96 -27.61 17.68
CA ALA A 62 -12.86 -28.27 16.73
C ALA A 62 -13.84 -27.28 16.06
N HIS A 63 -14.20 -26.22 16.75
CA HIS A 63 -15.14 -25.19 16.27
C HIS A 63 -14.45 -23.84 15.93
N ALA A 64 -13.13 -23.83 15.68
CA ALA A 64 -12.39 -22.60 15.39
C ALA A 64 -12.84 -21.90 14.10
N GLU A 65 -13.30 -22.66 13.10
CA GLU A 65 -13.54 -22.19 11.74
C GLU A 65 -15.03 -22.02 11.38
N ASP A 66 -15.93 -22.69 12.09
CA ASP A 66 -17.38 -22.72 11.80
C ASP A 66 -18.15 -21.69 12.61
N ILE A 67 -18.05 -20.43 12.23
CA ILE A 67 -18.68 -19.32 12.94
C ILE A 67 -20.22 -19.42 12.85
N ASN A 68 -20.91 -19.48 14.01
CA ASN A 68 -22.36 -19.42 14.09
C ASN A 68 -22.85 -17.97 14.06
N TYR A 69 -22.93 -17.40 12.88
CA TYR A 69 -23.34 -16.00 12.67
C TYR A 69 -24.76 -15.72 13.15
N ALA A 70 -25.70 -16.64 12.87
CA ALA A 70 -27.09 -16.42 13.21
C ALA A 70 -27.31 -16.22 14.71
N GLU A 71 -26.63 -17.04 15.53
CA GLU A 71 -26.71 -16.93 16.99
C GLU A 71 -25.99 -15.68 17.51
N ALA A 72 -24.82 -15.35 16.95
CA ALA A 72 -24.08 -14.15 17.32
C ALA A 72 -24.89 -12.89 17.02
N GLU A 73 -25.46 -12.77 15.82
CA GLU A 73 -26.28 -11.63 15.40
C GLU A 73 -27.57 -11.50 16.23
N ALA A 74 -28.26 -12.63 16.48
CA ALA A 74 -29.44 -12.64 17.32
C ALA A 74 -29.13 -12.16 18.76
N ARG A 75 -28.01 -12.62 19.31
CA ARG A 75 -27.54 -12.22 20.61
C ARG A 75 -27.15 -10.74 20.67
N GLU A 76 -26.44 -10.25 19.64
CA GLU A 76 -26.01 -8.85 19.59
C GLU A 76 -27.19 -7.87 19.53
N LYS A 77 -28.28 -8.22 18.85
CA LYS A 77 -29.52 -7.43 18.85
C LYS A 77 -30.09 -7.24 20.25
N LEU A 78 -29.88 -8.21 21.15
CA LEU A 78 -30.36 -8.17 22.53
C LEU A 78 -29.39 -7.40 23.43
N VAL A 79 -28.10 -7.74 23.41
CA VAL A 79 -27.14 -7.25 24.41
C VAL A 79 -26.31 -6.06 23.94
N ARG A 80 -26.36 -5.72 22.63
CA ARG A 80 -25.67 -4.58 22.01
C ARG A 80 -24.16 -4.60 22.24
N HIS A 81 -23.57 -5.81 22.20
CA HIS A 81 -22.14 -6.02 22.42
C HIS A 81 -21.63 -7.20 21.57
N ASP A 82 -20.84 -6.89 20.54
CA ASP A 82 -20.36 -7.84 19.54
C ASP A 82 -19.51 -8.98 20.15
N VAL A 83 -18.47 -8.64 20.92
CA VAL A 83 -17.56 -9.66 21.50
C VAL A 83 -18.32 -10.62 22.41
N MET A 84 -19.19 -10.12 23.30
CA MET A 84 -19.97 -10.98 24.20
C MET A 84 -21.00 -11.82 23.45
N SER A 85 -21.48 -11.36 22.32
CA SER A 85 -22.37 -12.13 21.45
C SER A 85 -21.65 -13.30 20.79
N HIS A 86 -20.41 -13.08 20.34
CA HIS A 86 -19.57 -14.16 19.82
C HIS A 86 -19.07 -15.12 20.91
N VAL A 87 -18.78 -14.66 22.12
CA VAL A 87 -18.51 -15.53 23.28
C VAL A 87 -19.70 -16.45 23.55
N TYR A 88 -20.92 -15.90 23.58
CA TYR A 88 -22.14 -16.68 23.76
C TYR A 88 -22.35 -17.71 22.64
N ALA A 89 -22.28 -17.29 21.39
CA ALA A 89 -22.47 -18.18 20.23
C ALA A 89 -21.42 -19.30 20.19
N TYR A 90 -20.17 -19.00 20.55
CA TYR A 90 -19.10 -19.99 20.64
C TYR A 90 -19.33 -20.95 21.81
N GLY A 91 -19.79 -20.46 22.95
CA GLY A 91 -20.16 -21.29 24.09
C GLY A 91 -21.32 -22.27 23.83
N LEU A 92 -22.25 -21.90 22.94
CA LEU A 92 -23.29 -22.84 22.49
C LEU A 92 -22.74 -24.02 21.69
N GLN A 93 -21.68 -23.78 20.90
CA GLN A 93 -20.99 -24.85 20.15
C GLN A 93 -20.03 -25.63 21.05
N CYS A 94 -19.53 -25.01 22.13
CA CYS A 94 -18.52 -25.55 23.02
C CYS A 94 -19.02 -25.56 24.47
N PRO A 95 -20.00 -26.39 24.79
CA PRO A 95 -20.65 -26.36 26.13
C PRO A 95 -19.72 -26.70 27.31
N LYS A 96 -18.66 -27.53 27.07
CA LYS A 96 -17.69 -27.84 28.12
C LYS A 96 -16.73 -26.68 28.37
N ALA A 97 -16.40 -25.94 27.30
CA ALA A 97 -15.51 -24.81 27.37
C ALA A 97 -16.21 -23.47 27.60
N ALA A 98 -17.53 -23.38 27.58
CA ALA A 98 -18.29 -22.13 27.65
C ALA A 98 -17.89 -21.23 28.83
N GLY A 99 -17.51 -21.81 29.97
CA GLY A 99 -17.11 -21.06 31.17
C GLY A 99 -15.72 -20.48 31.16
N ILE A 100 -14.86 -20.88 30.21
CA ILE A 100 -13.45 -20.42 30.11
C ILE A 100 -13.19 -19.52 28.90
N ILE A 101 -14.17 -19.37 28.00
CA ILE A 101 -14.01 -18.48 26.86
C ILE A 101 -13.85 -17.04 27.36
N HIS A 102 -12.77 -16.36 26.92
CA HIS A 102 -12.52 -14.96 27.29
C HIS A 102 -12.16 -14.73 28.78
N LEU A 103 -11.65 -15.74 29.48
CA LEU A 103 -11.33 -15.66 30.90
C LEU A 103 -10.28 -14.56 31.16
N GLY A 104 -10.53 -13.69 32.15
CA GLY A 104 -9.65 -12.56 32.48
C GLY A 104 -9.49 -11.47 31.40
N ALA A 105 -9.98 -11.70 30.17
CA ALA A 105 -9.78 -10.81 29.05
C ALA A 105 -10.82 -9.67 28.97
N THR A 106 -10.50 -8.65 28.21
CA THR A 106 -11.42 -7.57 27.80
C THR A 106 -11.68 -7.66 26.29
N SER A 107 -12.72 -7.00 25.81
CA SER A 107 -13.09 -7.00 24.36
C SER A 107 -11.93 -6.66 23.43
N CYS A 108 -11.08 -5.72 23.83
CA CYS A 108 -9.90 -5.35 23.03
C CYS A 108 -8.79 -6.42 23.01
N TYR A 109 -8.89 -7.47 23.83
CA TYR A 109 -8.01 -8.63 23.68
C TYR A 109 -8.18 -9.27 22.30
N VAL A 110 -9.41 -9.57 21.89
CA VAL A 110 -9.65 -10.12 20.55
C VAL A 110 -9.68 -9.04 19.48
N GLY A 111 -10.29 -7.89 19.74
CA GLY A 111 -10.40 -6.82 18.75
C GLY A 111 -9.03 -6.28 18.30
N ASP A 112 -8.27 -5.77 19.24
CA ASP A 112 -6.99 -5.09 18.95
C ASP A 112 -5.88 -6.06 18.51
N ASN A 113 -5.80 -7.25 19.10
CA ASN A 113 -4.83 -8.25 18.64
C ASN A 113 -5.16 -8.73 17.20
N THR A 114 -6.46 -8.88 16.87
CA THR A 114 -6.88 -9.20 15.50
C THR A 114 -6.49 -8.10 14.52
N ASP A 115 -6.68 -6.84 14.88
CA ASP A 115 -6.28 -5.72 14.02
C ASP A 115 -4.77 -5.76 13.72
N ILE A 116 -3.93 -5.99 14.71
CA ILE A 116 -2.47 -6.12 14.52
C ILE A 116 -2.12 -7.30 13.60
N LEU A 117 -2.78 -8.45 13.77
CA LEU A 117 -2.60 -9.61 12.89
C LEU A 117 -2.99 -9.28 11.43
N ILE A 118 -4.12 -8.62 11.23
CA ILE A 118 -4.58 -8.20 9.90
C ILE A 118 -3.63 -7.17 9.30
N LEU A 119 -3.15 -6.19 10.07
CA LEU A 119 -2.17 -5.20 9.60
C LEU A 119 -0.89 -5.88 9.12
N ARG A 120 -0.36 -6.85 9.87
CA ARG A 120 0.81 -7.64 9.47
C ARG A 120 0.58 -8.33 8.13
N ASP A 121 -0.48 -9.14 8.05
CA ASP A 121 -0.75 -9.97 6.88
C ASP A 121 -1.06 -9.12 5.63
N ALA A 122 -1.74 -7.97 5.82
CA ALA A 122 -2.04 -7.03 4.76
C ALA A 122 -0.78 -6.29 4.26
N MET A 123 0.10 -5.83 5.17
CA MET A 123 1.38 -5.22 4.76
C MET A 123 2.29 -6.20 4.03
N GLU A 124 2.35 -7.46 4.47
CA GLU A 124 3.07 -8.51 3.74
C GLU A 124 2.53 -8.73 2.34
N LEU A 125 1.21 -8.67 2.16
CA LEU A 125 0.60 -8.77 0.82
C LEU A 125 0.98 -7.57 -0.05
N VAL A 126 0.97 -6.36 0.51
CA VAL A 126 1.42 -5.13 -0.17
C VAL A 126 2.89 -5.26 -0.59
N LEU A 127 3.78 -5.67 0.30
CA LEU A 127 5.21 -5.89 0.00
C LEU A 127 5.43 -6.89 -1.13
N ARG A 128 4.72 -8.03 -1.12
CA ARG A 128 4.79 -9.01 -2.22
C ARG A 128 4.40 -8.42 -3.56
N LYS A 129 3.38 -7.56 -3.60
CA LYS A 129 2.94 -6.88 -4.83
C LYS A 129 3.92 -5.80 -5.28
N CYS A 130 4.47 -5.01 -4.37
CA CYS A 130 5.55 -4.07 -4.67
C CYS A 130 6.76 -4.78 -5.29
N ALA A 131 7.17 -5.91 -4.72
CA ALA A 131 8.25 -6.72 -5.28
C ALA A 131 7.93 -7.24 -6.70
N GLN A 132 6.65 -7.54 -7.00
CA GLN A 132 6.26 -7.91 -8.36
C GLN A 132 6.36 -6.73 -9.34
N VAL A 133 5.96 -5.53 -8.93
CA VAL A 133 6.13 -4.30 -9.74
C VAL A 133 7.61 -4.06 -10.01
N LEU A 134 8.47 -4.16 -8.99
CA LEU A 134 9.92 -4.01 -9.15
C LEU A 134 10.53 -5.01 -10.12
N ARG A 135 10.13 -6.28 -10.06
CA ARG A 135 10.57 -7.29 -11.04
C ARG A 135 10.20 -6.91 -12.46
N ASN A 136 8.97 -6.45 -12.68
CA ASN A 136 8.51 -6.00 -14.01
C ASN A 136 9.32 -4.79 -14.50
N LEU A 137 9.49 -3.78 -13.66
CA LEU A 137 10.24 -2.57 -13.99
C LEU A 137 11.73 -2.85 -14.19
N SER A 138 12.33 -3.78 -13.43
CA SER A 138 13.72 -4.20 -13.61
C SER A 138 13.95 -4.85 -14.98
N ALA A 139 13.06 -5.77 -15.36
CA ALA A 139 13.12 -6.39 -16.70
C ALA A 139 12.93 -5.34 -17.81
N PHE A 140 12.01 -4.40 -17.61
CA PHE A 140 11.79 -3.28 -18.53
C PHE A 140 13.04 -2.37 -18.62
N ALA A 141 13.63 -1.99 -17.50
CA ALA A 141 14.82 -1.15 -17.45
C ALA A 141 16.00 -1.80 -18.17
N GLU A 142 16.23 -3.08 -17.95
CA GLU A 142 17.30 -3.84 -18.62
C GLU A 142 17.06 -3.92 -20.13
N LYS A 143 15.82 -4.17 -20.56
CA LYS A 143 15.46 -4.23 -21.99
C LYS A 143 15.74 -2.92 -22.73
N TYR A 144 15.53 -1.78 -22.10
CA TYR A 144 15.60 -0.46 -22.72
C TYR A 144 16.76 0.41 -22.18
N LYS A 145 17.77 -0.19 -21.56
CA LYS A 145 18.92 0.51 -20.99
C LYS A 145 19.72 1.30 -22.03
N ASP A 146 19.74 0.84 -23.27
CA ASP A 146 20.50 1.43 -24.36
C ASP A 146 19.65 2.26 -25.33
N LEU A 147 18.35 2.45 -25.06
CA LEU A 147 17.47 3.29 -25.88
C LEU A 147 17.52 4.74 -25.40
N PRO A 148 18.25 5.65 -26.12
CA PRO A 148 18.30 7.06 -25.71
C PRO A 148 16.95 7.73 -25.91
N CYS A 149 16.57 8.59 -24.96
CA CYS A 149 15.38 9.42 -25.01
C CYS A 149 15.66 10.80 -24.42
N LEU A 150 14.74 11.74 -24.65
CA LEU A 150 14.82 13.07 -24.05
C LEU A 150 14.57 13.00 -22.55
N ALA A 151 15.48 13.57 -21.75
CA ALA A 151 15.21 13.89 -20.36
C ALA A 151 14.64 15.30 -20.27
N TYR A 152 13.70 15.49 -19.32
CA TYR A 152 12.97 16.73 -19.15
C TYR A 152 13.21 17.31 -17.76
N THR A 153 13.46 18.62 -17.71
CA THR A 153 13.30 19.44 -16.51
C THR A 153 12.28 20.52 -16.81
N HIS A 154 11.35 20.78 -15.90
CA HIS A 154 10.23 21.71 -16.13
C HIS A 154 9.40 21.39 -17.40
N LEU A 155 9.28 20.11 -17.76
CA LEU A 155 8.73 19.61 -19.03
C LEU A 155 9.39 20.19 -20.29
N GLN A 156 10.60 20.73 -20.18
CA GLN A 156 11.43 21.13 -21.32
C GLN A 156 12.55 20.11 -21.52
N PRO A 157 12.86 19.75 -22.78
CA PRO A 157 14.00 18.90 -23.08
C PRO A 157 15.30 19.52 -22.55
N ALA A 158 16.02 18.80 -21.72
CA ALA A 158 17.26 19.27 -21.10
C ALA A 158 18.49 18.55 -21.64
N GLN A 159 18.55 17.23 -21.45
CA GLN A 159 19.66 16.38 -21.90
C GLN A 159 19.11 15.02 -22.35
N LEU A 160 19.99 14.15 -22.84
CA LEU A 160 19.63 12.76 -23.11
C LEU A 160 19.71 11.92 -21.83
N THR A 161 18.83 10.95 -21.77
CA THR A 161 18.87 9.81 -20.84
C THR A 161 18.53 8.55 -21.63
N THR A 162 18.24 7.44 -20.94
CA THR A 162 17.67 6.26 -21.59
C THR A 162 16.30 5.92 -21.01
N VAL A 163 15.49 5.22 -21.80
CA VAL A 163 14.19 4.74 -21.37
C VAL A 163 14.32 3.83 -20.13
N GLY A 164 15.35 2.95 -20.15
CA GLY A 164 15.63 2.08 -19.00
C GLY A 164 16.05 2.86 -17.76
N LYS A 165 16.90 3.88 -17.88
CA LYS A 165 17.29 4.73 -16.75
C LYS A 165 16.09 5.48 -16.16
N ARG A 166 15.15 5.94 -16.99
CA ARG A 166 13.92 6.56 -16.48
C ARG A 166 13.13 5.60 -15.60
N ALA A 167 13.03 4.33 -15.96
CA ALA A 167 12.35 3.33 -15.15
C ALA A 167 13.02 3.13 -13.78
N THR A 168 14.32 3.29 -13.66
CA THR A 168 15.01 3.20 -12.35
C THR A 168 14.62 4.30 -11.38
N LEU A 169 14.13 5.45 -11.86
CA LEU A 169 13.57 6.49 -10.96
C LEU A 169 12.30 5.98 -10.28
N TRP A 170 11.40 5.35 -11.03
CA TRP A 170 10.17 4.76 -10.47
C TRP A 170 10.48 3.62 -9.51
N MET A 171 11.48 2.79 -9.86
CA MET A 171 11.93 1.70 -9.00
C MET A 171 12.50 2.21 -7.68
N ASN A 172 13.32 3.27 -7.72
CA ASN A 172 13.98 3.81 -6.53
C ASN A 172 12.95 4.34 -5.51
N GLU A 173 11.92 5.05 -5.96
CA GLU A 173 10.86 5.53 -5.06
C GLU A 173 10.09 4.35 -4.43
N LEU A 174 9.75 3.34 -5.20
CA LEU A 174 9.06 2.17 -4.67
C LEU A 174 9.93 1.35 -3.70
N LEU A 175 11.25 1.31 -3.90
CA LEU A 175 12.18 0.70 -2.93
C LEU A 175 12.17 1.44 -1.60
N MET A 176 12.18 2.78 -1.60
CA MET A 176 12.06 3.59 -0.38
C MET A 176 10.74 3.30 0.37
N ASP A 177 9.66 3.11 -0.37
CA ASP A 177 8.36 2.74 0.23
C ASP A 177 8.40 1.34 0.85
N MET A 178 9.05 0.38 0.19
CA MET A 178 9.19 -0.98 0.72
C MET A 178 10.04 -0.98 2.00
N GLU A 179 11.15 -0.25 2.04
CA GLU A 179 11.98 -0.10 3.25
C GLU A 179 11.14 0.46 4.42
N ASN A 180 10.30 1.47 4.16
CA ASN A 180 9.40 2.02 5.17
C ASN A 180 8.35 1.00 5.63
N LEU A 181 7.72 0.26 4.70
CA LEU A 181 6.77 -0.81 5.05
C LEU A 181 7.41 -1.92 5.87
N GLU A 182 8.61 -2.37 5.50
CA GLU A 182 9.37 -3.37 6.24
C GLU A 182 9.72 -2.87 7.64
N PHE A 183 10.10 -1.59 7.77
CA PHE A 183 10.33 -0.97 9.08
C PHE A 183 9.05 -0.99 9.93
N GLN A 184 7.90 -0.54 9.39
CA GLN A 184 6.64 -0.56 10.13
C GLN A 184 6.26 -1.99 10.53
N LEU A 185 6.42 -2.96 9.64
CA LEU A 185 6.15 -4.36 9.91
C LEU A 185 7.02 -4.89 11.06
N SER A 186 8.30 -4.54 11.09
CA SER A 186 9.24 -4.92 12.16
C SER A 186 8.90 -4.32 13.53
N GLN A 187 8.17 -3.20 13.54
CA GLN A 187 7.75 -2.54 14.79
C GLN A 187 6.41 -3.08 15.33
N LEU A 188 5.68 -3.88 14.55
CA LEU A 188 4.43 -4.45 15.05
C LEU A 188 4.66 -5.40 16.21
N ALA A 189 3.82 -5.26 17.22
CA ALA A 189 3.77 -6.15 18.37
C ALA A 189 2.29 -6.33 18.75
N LEU A 190 1.94 -7.50 19.27
CA LEU A 190 0.59 -7.70 19.81
C LEU A 190 0.31 -6.72 20.95
N ARG A 191 -0.95 -6.33 21.12
CA ARG A 191 -1.37 -5.67 22.35
C ARG A 191 -1.15 -6.60 23.55
N GLY A 192 -1.38 -7.88 23.35
CA GLY A 192 -1.26 -8.91 24.39
C GLY A 192 -2.47 -8.97 25.33
N ALA A 193 -2.29 -9.65 26.45
CA ALA A 193 -3.30 -9.85 27.50
C ALA A 193 -3.16 -8.77 28.59
N LYS A 194 -3.51 -7.52 28.26
CA LYS A 194 -3.30 -6.35 29.15
C LYS A 194 -4.48 -6.05 30.09
N GLY A 195 -5.67 -6.60 29.86
CA GLY A 195 -6.87 -6.29 30.65
C GLY A 195 -7.54 -4.97 30.27
N THR A 196 -8.50 -4.55 31.07
CA THR A 196 -9.43 -3.44 30.77
C THR A 196 -8.73 -2.07 30.69
N THR A 197 -7.72 -1.86 31.50
CA THR A 197 -6.98 -0.57 31.57
C THR A 197 -5.50 -0.71 31.30
N GLY A 198 -5.07 -1.89 30.86
CA GLY A 198 -3.64 -2.16 30.58
C GLY A 198 -2.83 -2.57 31.80
N THR A 199 -3.46 -2.73 32.98
CA THR A 199 -2.80 -3.05 34.25
C THR A 199 -2.63 -4.56 34.51
N GLN A 200 -3.26 -5.42 33.70
CA GLN A 200 -3.30 -6.88 33.88
C GLN A 200 -3.95 -7.35 35.21
N ALA A 201 -4.72 -6.48 35.88
CA ALA A 201 -5.27 -6.76 37.21
C ALA A 201 -6.09 -8.05 37.27
N SER A 202 -6.95 -8.33 36.26
CA SER A 202 -7.71 -9.58 36.20
C SER A 202 -6.84 -10.83 36.11
N PHE A 203 -5.74 -10.76 35.33
CA PHE A 203 -4.77 -11.88 35.23
C PHE A 203 -3.94 -12.02 36.51
N MET A 204 -3.58 -10.92 37.15
CA MET A 204 -2.94 -10.95 38.47
C MET A 204 -3.79 -11.65 39.50
N GLU A 205 -5.12 -11.38 39.49
CA GLU A 205 -6.09 -12.06 40.37
C GLU A 205 -6.17 -13.56 40.04
N LEU A 206 -6.32 -13.93 38.76
CA LEU A 206 -6.40 -15.32 38.32
C LEU A 206 -5.16 -16.13 38.73
N PHE A 207 -3.96 -15.52 38.64
CA PHE A 207 -2.70 -16.16 39.04
C PHE A 207 -2.26 -15.84 40.47
N GLN A 208 -3.16 -15.38 41.32
CA GLN A 208 -2.95 -15.15 42.77
C GLN A 208 -1.68 -14.27 43.04
N GLY A 209 -1.47 -13.25 42.25
CA GLY A 209 -0.37 -12.31 42.39
C GLY A 209 0.95 -12.75 41.76
N ASP A 210 1.00 -13.86 41.01
CA ASP A 210 2.21 -14.35 40.36
C ASP A 210 2.51 -13.57 39.08
N GLU A 211 3.32 -12.50 39.18
CA GLU A 211 3.77 -11.70 38.04
C GLU A 211 4.51 -12.54 36.97
N GLY A 212 5.24 -13.58 37.39
CA GLY A 212 5.98 -14.44 36.47
C GLY A 212 5.05 -15.15 35.50
N LYS A 213 3.91 -15.67 36.02
CA LYS A 213 2.86 -16.30 35.21
C LYS A 213 2.17 -15.30 34.29
N VAL A 214 1.89 -14.09 34.75
CA VAL A 214 1.25 -13.04 33.92
C VAL A 214 2.16 -12.64 32.75
N LYS A 215 3.45 -12.47 32.98
CA LYS A 215 4.44 -12.21 31.93
C LYS A 215 4.57 -13.40 30.95
N ALA A 216 4.56 -14.62 31.48
CA ALA A 216 4.61 -15.84 30.69
C ALA A 216 3.34 -16.02 29.82
N LEU A 217 2.16 -15.64 30.33
CA LEU A 217 0.91 -15.64 29.59
C LEU A 217 1.03 -14.79 28.31
N GLU A 218 1.45 -13.55 28.43
CA GLU A 218 1.63 -12.66 27.29
C GLU A 218 2.61 -13.22 26.25
N LYS A 219 3.76 -13.71 26.74
CA LYS A 219 4.79 -14.29 25.87
C LYS A 219 4.24 -15.47 25.07
N ARG A 220 3.56 -16.40 25.74
CA ARG A 220 3.00 -17.60 25.08
C ARG A 220 1.92 -17.26 24.05
N ILE A 221 1.05 -16.29 24.35
CA ILE A 221 0.06 -15.81 23.39
C ILE A 221 0.76 -15.19 22.18
N ALA A 222 1.76 -14.34 22.38
CA ALA A 222 2.51 -13.73 21.29
C ALA A 222 3.17 -14.80 20.40
N GLU A 223 3.87 -15.75 20.97
CA GLU A 223 4.52 -16.86 20.26
C GLU A 223 3.51 -17.70 19.45
N GLN A 224 2.35 -18.05 20.03
CA GLN A 224 1.30 -18.81 19.35
C GLN A 224 0.69 -18.01 18.16
N MET A 225 0.69 -16.70 18.22
CA MET A 225 0.19 -15.81 17.16
C MET A 225 1.28 -15.37 16.17
N GLY A 226 2.52 -15.89 16.32
CA GLY A 226 3.64 -15.62 15.42
C GLY A 226 4.28 -14.25 15.62
N PHE A 227 4.29 -13.75 16.87
CA PHE A 227 4.98 -12.52 17.26
C PHE A 227 6.05 -12.82 18.32
N GLU A 228 7.15 -12.11 18.28
CA GLU A 228 8.21 -12.24 19.28
C GLU A 228 7.84 -11.62 20.64
N LYS A 229 6.97 -10.60 20.61
CA LYS A 229 6.63 -9.78 21.79
C LYS A 229 5.25 -9.16 21.70
N SER A 230 4.73 -8.77 22.86
CA SER A 230 3.62 -7.81 22.99
C SER A 230 4.15 -6.42 23.37
N VAL A 231 3.33 -5.39 23.15
CA VAL A 231 3.69 -4.02 23.56
C VAL A 231 3.94 -3.95 25.07
N PRO A 232 4.97 -3.24 25.54
CA PRO A 232 5.27 -3.17 26.96
C PRO A 232 4.22 -2.39 27.75
N VAL A 233 3.58 -1.40 27.14
CA VAL A 233 2.60 -0.52 27.75
C VAL A 233 1.43 -0.29 26.81
N SER A 234 0.21 -0.41 27.31
CA SER A 234 -1.01 -0.01 26.59
C SER A 234 -2.10 0.39 27.60
N GLY A 235 -3.11 1.11 27.12
CA GLY A 235 -4.40 1.18 27.80
C GLY A 235 -5.24 -0.05 27.48
N GLN A 236 -6.55 0.13 27.36
CA GLN A 236 -7.43 -0.93 26.87
C GLN A 236 -7.14 -1.30 25.40
N THR A 237 -6.60 -0.35 24.61
CA THR A 237 -6.25 -0.52 23.20
C THR A 237 -4.74 -0.37 22.99
N TYR A 238 -4.23 -0.86 21.85
CA TYR A 238 -2.90 -0.43 21.39
C TYR A 238 -2.94 1.05 20.97
N SER A 239 -1.79 1.70 20.94
CA SER A 239 -1.70 3.10 20.52
C SER A 239 -2.17 3.26 19.06
N ARG A 240 -3.17 4.10 18.83
CA ARG A 240 -3.68 4.40 17.47
C ARG A 240 -2.66 5.11 16.57
N LYS A 241 -1.51 5.49 17.11
CA LYS A 241 -0.34 5.90 16.33
C LYS A 241 0.15 4.80 15.38
N ILE A 242 -0.04 3.53 15.73
CA ILE A 242 0.33 2.40 14.85
C ILE A 242 -0.46 2.48 13.55
N ASP A 243 -1.76 2.71 13.61
CA ASP A 243 -2.60 2.89 12.42
C ASP A 243 -2.12 4.07 11.56
N ALA A 244 -1.75 5.19 12.21
CA ALA A 244 -1.24 6.38 11.52
C ALA A 244 0.10 6.12 10.81
N TYR A 245 1.00 5.38 11.43
CA TYR A 245 2.28 5.02 10.82
C TYR A 245 2.10 4.06 9.64
N VAL A 246 1.24 3.07 9.78
CA VAL A 246 0.93 2.12 8.71
C VAL A 246 0.29 2.83 7.52
N LEU A 247 -0.74 3.65 7.74
CA LEU A 247 -1.38 4.38 6.66
C LEU A 247 -0.45 5.44 6.02
N GLY A 248 0.47 6.01 6.79
CA GLY A 248 1.53 6.86 6.27
C GLY A 248 2.45 6.11 5.29
N ALA A 249 2.83 4.87 5.61
CA ALA A 249 3.61 4.03 4.71
C ALA A 249 2.83 3.63 3.45
N LEU A 250 1.54 3.29 3.58
CA LEU A 250 0.66 3.04 2.43
C LEU A 250 0.52 4.27 1.52
N SER A 251 0.47 5.46 2.11
CA SER A 251 0.45 6.73 1.36
C SER A 251 1.72 6.90 0.52
N GLY A 252 2.89 6.49 1.01
CA GLY A 252 4.12 6.46 0.23
C GLY A 252 3.97 5.64 -1.05
N VAL A 253 3.55 4.39 -0.93
CA VAL A 253 3.29 3.51 -2.08
C VAL A 253 2.32 4.14 -3.08
N ALA A 254 1.24 4.77 -2.59
CA ALA A 254 0.28 5.46 -3.44
C ALA A 254 0.88 6.67 -4.17
N GLN A 255 1.78 7.42 -3.52
CA GLN A 255 2.51 8.56 -4.12
C GLN A 255 3.42 8.08 -5.26
N SER A 256 4.23 7.05 -5.02
CA SER A 256 5.13 6.48 -6.03
C SER A 256 4.37 5.93 -7.23
N ALA A 257 3.28 5.21 -7.01
CA ALA A 257 2.42 4.70 -8.07
C ALA A 257 1.76 5.84 -8.87
N CYS A 258 1.31 6.91 -8.18
CA CYS A 258 0.72 8.09 -8.83
C CYS A 258 1.75 8.82 -9.70
N LYS A 259 2.99 8.98 -9.21
CA LYS A 259 4.08 9.58 -9.99
C LYS A 259 4.38 8.77 -11.26
N PHE A 260 4.57 7.48 -11.14
CA PHE A 260 4.73 6.59 -12.30
C PHE A 260 3.59 6.77 -13.31
N ALA A 261 2.34 6.73 -12.85
CA ALA A 261 1.17 6.83 -13.69
C ALA A 261 1.06 8.20 -14.38
N ASN A 262 1.43 9.30 -13.71
CA ASN A 262 1.47 10.63 -14.33
C ASN A 262 2.57 10.71 -15.39
N ASP A 263 3.78 10.20 -15.12
CA ASP A 263 4.86 10.17 -16.10
C ASP A 263 4.44 9.37 -17.35
N LEU A 264 3.81 8.20 -17.16
CA LEU A 264 3.33 7.37 -18.26
C LEU A 264 2.25 8.08 -19.09
N ARG A 265 1.30 8.80 -18.46
CA ARG A 265 0.28 9.58 -19.16
C ARG A 265 0.88 10.68 -20.02
N ILE A 266 1.95 11.34 -19.53
CA ILE A 266 2.70 12.34 -20.30
C ILE A 266 3.43 11.68 -21.48
N LEU A 267 4.10 10.55 -21.23
CA LEU A 267 4.82 9.81 -22.28
C LEU A 267 3.85 9.25 -23.34
N GLN A 268 2.64 8.87 -22.97
CA GLN A 268 1.59 8.47 -23.90
C GLN A 268 1.08 9.66 -24.73
N SER A 269 0.95 10.85 -24.13
CA SER A 269 0.66 12.08 -24.87
C SER A 269 1.76 12.45 -25.87
N PHE A 270 3.00 12.08 -25.58
CA PHE A 270 4.14 12.23 -26.49
C PHE A 270 4.23 11.11 -27.54
N GLU A 271 3.34 10.11 -27.47
CA GLU A 271 3.37 8.91 -28.30
C GLU A 271 4.65 8.08 -28.16
N GLU A 272 5.42 8.28 -27.08
CA GLU A 272 6.67 7.54 -26.81
C GLU A 272 6.43 6.19 -26.16
N MET A 273 5.43 6.12 -25.26
CA MET A 273 5.09 4.92 -24.50
C MET A 273 3.57 4.84 -24.28
N GLU A 274 3.06 3.61 -24.11
CA GLU A 274 1.66 3.35 -23.75
C GLU A 274 1.54 2.27 -22.70
N GLU A 275 0.44 2.33 -21.92
CA GLU A 275 0.01 1.20 -21.12
C GLU A 275 -0.48 0.05 -22.03
N PRO A 276 -0.49 -1.22 -21.55
CA PRO A 276 -0.96 -2.34 -22.36
C PRO A 276 -2.42 -2.15 -22.78
N PHE A 277 -2.72 -2.49 -24.02
CA PHE A 277 -4.05 -2.40 -24.59
C PHE A 277 -4.48 -3.77 -25.11
N GLU A 278 -5.59 -4.29 -24.60
CA GLU A 278 -6.08 -5.62 -24.95
C GLU A 278 -6.77 -5.61 -26.32
N LYS A 279 -6.69 -6.75 -27.02
CA LYS A 279 -7.19 -6.91 -28.41
C LYS A 279 -8.65 -6.41 -28.59
N ASN A 280 -9.49 -6.65 -27.60
CA ASN A 280 -10.93 -6.31 -27.66
C ASN A 280 -11.27 -5.09 -26.78
N GLN A 281 -10.27 -4.38 -26.24
CA GLN A 281 -10.49 -3.22 -25.41
C GLN A 281 -10.97 -2.04 -26.22
N ILE A 282 -11.99 -1.32 -25.72
CA ILE A 282 -12.49 -0.07 -26.30
C ILE A 282 -11.89 1.09 -25.50
N GLY A 283 -11.09 1.91 -26.16
CA GLY A 283 -10.45 3.08 -25.53
C GLY A 283 -11.33 4.33 -25.50
N SER A 284 -12.28 4.43 -26.42
CA SER A 284 -13.21 5.56 -26.52
C SER A 284 -14.51 5.13 -27.17
N SER A 285 -15.63 5.62 -26.66
CA SER A 285 -16.96 5.34 -27.22
C SER A 285 -17.24 6.11 -28.53
N ALA A 286 -16.54 7.23 -28.76
CA ALA A 286 -16.78 8.11 -29.92
C ALA A 286 -15.67 8.00 -30.98
N MET A 287 -14.44 7.71 -30.57
CA MET A 287 -13.27 7.70 -31.46
C MET A 287 -12.56 6.34 -31.38
N PRO A 288 -12.82 5.41 -32.33
CA PRO A 288 -12.32 4.02 -32.26
C PRO A 288 -10.80 3.87 -32.18
N TYR A 289 -10.03 4.82 -32.76
CA TYR A 289 -8.57 4.80 -32.75
C TYR A 289 -7.96 5.25 -31.43
N LYS A 290 -8.74 5.95 -30.56
CA LYS A 290 -8.23 6.61 -29.36
C LYS A 290 -7.95 5.62 -28.26
N ARG A 291 -6.72 5.57 -27.79
CA ARG A 291 -6.25 4.76 -26.67
C ARG A 291 -6.03 5.65 -25.46
N ASN A 292 -6.98 5.65 -24.53
CA ASN A 292 -6.86 6.43 -23.30
C ASN A 292 -6.05 5.67 -22.25
N PRO A 293 -5.19 6.32 -21.47
CA PRO A 293 -4.43 5.70 -20.38
C PRO A 293 -5.31 5.46 -19.14
N MET A 294 -6.41 4.71 -19.30
CA MET A 294 -7.45 4.54 -18.28
C MET A 294 -6.96 3.85 -17.01
N ARG A 295 -5.97 2.95 -17.13
CA ARG A 295 -5.38 2.26 -15.99
C ARG A 295 -4.53 3.22 -15.18
N SER A 296 -3.68 4.00 -15.83
CA SER A 296 -2.88 5.05 -15.20
C SER A 296 -3.74 6.14 -14.55
N GLU A 297 -4.82 6.56 -15.21
CA GLU A 297 -5.79 7.50 -14.63
C GLU A 297 -6.45 6.94 -13.36
N ARG A 298 -6.77 5.65 -13.35
CA ARG A 298 -7.34 4.97 -12.18
C ARG A 298 -6.35 4.85 -11.04
N ILE A 299 -5.07 4.55 -11.30
CA ILE A 299 -4.01 4.62 -10.28
C ILE A 299 -3.99 6.00 -9.62
N CYS A 300 -3.95 7.08 -10.43
CA CYS A 300 -3.92 8.44 -9.91
C CYS A 300 -5.18 8.79 -9.09
N ALA A 301 -6.35 8.28 -9.51
CA ALA A 301 -7.61 8.53 -8.80
C ALA A 301 -7.65 7.84 -7.44
N LEU A 302 -7.29 6.55 -7.37
CA LEU A 302 -7.25 5.79 -6.13
C LEU A 302 -6.14 6.28 -5.19
N ALA A 303 -4.99 6.69 -5.73
CA ALA A 303 -3.89 7.24 -4.93
C ALA A 303 -4.30 8.49 -4.15
N ARG A 304 -5.11 9.38 -4.74
CA ARG A 304 -5.62 10.57 -4.02
C ARG A 304 -6.46 10.19 -2.80
N CYS A 305 -7.24 9.12 -2.88
CA CYS A 305 -8.02 8.63 -1.74
C CYS A 305 -7.09 8.18 -0.61
N VAL A 306 -6.08 7.36 -0.92
CA VAL A 306 -5.12 6.85 0.07
C VAL A 306 -4.30 7.97 0.70
N ILE A 307 -3.77 8.89 -0.11
CA ILE A 307 -2.96 10.02 0.37
C ILE A 307 -3.76 10.91 1.32
N GLN A 308 -5.03 11.18 1.00
CA GLN A 308 -5.90 11.96 1.85
C GLN A 308 -6.29 11.22 3.13
N ASP A 309 -6.59 9.92 3.04
CA ASP A 309 -7.02 9.12 4.18
C ASP A 309 -5.89 8.86 5.19
N ALA A 310 -4.64 8.94 4.78
CA ALA A 310 -3.48 8.76 5.66
C ALA A 310 -3.41 9.78 6.82
N VAL A 311 -4.09 10.92 6.71
CA VAL A 311 -4.16 11.93 7.78
C VAL A 311 -5.15 11.52 8.87
N ASN A 312 -6.19 10.75 8.52
CA ASN A 312 -7.30 10.39 9.38
C ASN A 312 -6.89 9.64 10.66
N PRO A 313 -6.08 8.55 10.63
CA PRO A 313 -5.67 7.86 11.85
C PRO A 313 -4.80 8.71 12.78
N GLY A 314 -4.08 9.69 12.24
CA GLY A 314 -3.33 10.66 13.05
C GLY A 314 -4.24 11.54 13.90
N MET A 315 -5.37 11.99 13.34
CA MET A 315 -6.41 12.71 14.09
C MET A 315 -7.04 11.82 15.15
N THR A 316 -7.37 10.58 14.82
CA THR A 316 -7.90 9.60 15.77
C THR A 316 -6.92 9.36 16.92
N ALA A 317 -5.63 9.20 16.65
CA ALA A 317 -4.61 9.01 17.67
C ALA A 317 -4.49 10.21 18.62
N ALA A 318 -4.63 11.43 18.10
CA ALA A 318 -4.54 12.67 18.88
C ALA A 318 -5.73 12.92 19.79
N THR A 319 -6.88 12.33 19.49
CA THR A 319 -8.15 12.53 20.24
C THR A 319 -8.50 11.39 21.20
N GLN A 320 -7.62 10.38 21.36
CA GLN A 320 -7.83 9.32 22.36
C GLN A 320 -7.67 9.88 23.78
N TRP A 321 -8.55 9.44 24.69
CA TRP A 321 -8.57 9.88 26.08
C TRP A 321 -8.14 8.76 27.04
N PHE A 322 -7.20 9.06 27.90
CA PHE A 322 -6.74 8.14 28.95
C PHE A 322 -6.53 6.71 28.44
N GLU A 323 -7.11 5.72 29.07
CA GLU A 323 -6.97 4.31 28.73
C GLU A 323 -7.90 3.86 27.62
N ARG A 324 -8.99 4.57 27.35
CA ARG A 324 -9.97 4.25 26.29
C ARG A 324 -10.94 5.38 25.99
N THR A 325 -11.17 5.63 24.71
CA THR A 325 -12.39 6.24 24.16
C THR A 325 -12.86 5.39 22.98
N LEU A 326 -14.14 5.48 22.60
CA LEU A 326 -14.72 4.63 21.54
C LEU A 326 -14.81 5.32 20.17
N ASP A 327 -14.44 6.58 20.07
CA ASP A 327 -14.55 7.37 18.84
C ASP A 327 -13.66 6.86 17.70
N ASP A 328 -12.63 6.07 18.02
CA ASP A 328 -11.79 5.38 17.05
C ASP A 328 -12.52 4.28 16.26
N SER A 329 -13.50 3.63 16.90
CA SER A 329 -14.03 2.35 16.43
C SER A 329 -14.69 2.44 15.05
N ALA A 330 -15.65 3.35 14.86
CA ALA A 330 -16.33 3.52 13.57
C ALA A 330 -15.36 4.06 12.48
N ASN A 331 -14.54 5.03 12.85
CA ASN A 331 -13.56 5.64 11.94
C ASN A 331 -12.56 4.60 11.41
N LYS A 332 -11.93 3.84 12.30
CA LYS A 332 -10.93 2.83 11.95
C LYS A 332 -11.46 1.73 11.03
N ARG A 333 -12.72 1.31 11.24
CA ARG A 333 -13.36 0.29 10.40
C ARG A 333 -13.49 0.71 8.93
N ILE A 334 -13.53 2.01 8.66
CA ILE A 334 -13.57 2.58 7.31
C ILE A 334 -12.15 2.90 6.84
N ALA A 335 -11.46 3.78 7.54
CA ALA A 335 -10.18 4.33 7.12
C ALA A 335 -9.11 3.26 6.86
N VAL A 336 -8.90 2.34 7.80
CA VAL A 336 -7.83 1.34 7.68
C VAL A 336 -8.13 0.32 6.57
N SER A 337 -9.32 -0.25 6.56
CA SER A 337 -9.68 -1.27 5.58
C SER A 337 -9.72 -0.71 4.15
N GLU A 338 -10.32 0.47 3.95
CA GLU A 338 -10.43 1.06 2.61
C GLU A 338 -9.08 1.56 2.08
N ALA A 339 -8.16 2.04 2.94
CA ALA A 339 -6.80 2.37 2.53
C ALA A 339 -6.04 1.15 1.98
N PHE A 340 -6.10 0.01 2.69
CA PHE A 340 -5.48 -1.23 2.21
C PHE A 340 -6.12 -1.76 0.92
N LEU A 341 -7.46 -1.74 0.83
CA LEU A 341 -8.17 -2.16 -0.38
C LEU A 341 -7.82 -1.26 -1.57
N ALA A 342 -7.67 0.04 -1.35
CA ALA A 342 -7.29 0.98 -2.39
C ALA A 342 -5.83 0.82 -2.85
N VAL A 343 -4.89 0.63 -1.93
CA VAL A 343 -3.48 0.35 -2.26
C VAL A 343 -3.34 -0.98 -2.99
N ASP A 344 -4.05 -2.00 -2.55
CA ASP A 344 -4.11 -3.29 -3.22
C ASP A 344 -4.60 -3.16 -4.67
N ALA A 345 -5.67 -2.40 -4.88
CA ALA A 345 -6.20 -2.09 -6.21
C ALA A 345 -5.20 -1.33 -7.09
N ILE A 346 -4.50 -0.35 -6.52
CA ILE A 346 -3.43 0.39 -7.19
C ILE A 346 -2.34 -0.57 -7.66
N LEU A 347 -1.87 -1.44 -6.77
CA LEU A 347 -0.79 -2.39 -7.07
C LEU A 347 -1.20 -3.46 -8.10
N GLU A 348 -2.44 -3.96 -8.07
CA GLU A 348 -2.97 -4.83 -9.13
C GLU A 348 -2.88 -4.18 -10.50
N ILE A 349 -3.29 -2.91 -10.60
CA ILE A 349 -3.21 -2.15 -11.85
C ILE A 349 -1.75 -1.87 -12.22
N TYR A 350 -0.91 -1.52 -11.25
CA TYR A 350 0.51 -1.21 -11.47
C TYR A 350 1.26 -2.45 -12.00
N ILE A 351 1.02 -3.63 -11.43
CA ILE A 351 1.54 -4.90 -11.92
C ILE A 351 1.10 -5.14 -13.37
N ASN A 352 -0.20 -4.97 -13.65
CA ASN A 352 -0.74 -5.16 -14.99
C ASN A 352 -0.10 -4.20 -16.00
N VAL A 353 0.00 -2.92 -15.69
CA VAL A 353 0.59 -1.90 -16.56
C VAL A 353 2.07 -2.19 -16.81
N THR A 354 2.84 -2.46 -15.75
CA THR A 354 4.29 -2.69 -15.88
C THR A 354 4.65 -4.01 -16.55
N SER A 355 3.78 -5.00 -16.54
CA SER A 355 3.98 -6.26 -17.26
C SER A 355 3.86 -6.15 -18.77
N GLY A 356 3.26 -5.07 -19.27
CA GLY A 356 2.94 -4.92 -20.70
C GLY A 356 3.21 -3.53 -21.28
N LEU A 357 4.09 -2.72 -20.67
CA LEU A 357 4.47 -1.40 -21.21
C LEU A 357 4.93 -1.48 -22.65
N VAL A 358 4.38 -0.65 -23.48
CA VAL A 358 4.73 -0.52 -24.91
C VAL A 358 5.63 0.71 -25.09
N VAL A 359 6.73 0.55 -25.83
CA VAL A 359 7.63 1.64 -26.19
C VAL A 359 7.72 1.73 -27.72
N TYR A 360 7.52 2.93 -28.25
CA TYR A 360 7.62 3.23 -29.67
C TYR A 360 9.00 3.82 -29.97
N ASP A 361 9.98 2.96 -30.12
CA ASP A 361 11.41 3.31 -30.28
C ASP A 361 11.66 4.28 -31.42
N ARG A 362 10.95 4.13 -32.55
CA ARG A 362 11.06 5.04 -33.70
C ARG A 362 10.55 6.44 -33.38
N VAL A 363 9.47 6.55 -32.60
CA VAL A 363 8.94 7.84 -32.13
C VAL A 363 9.92 8.49 -31.18
N VAL A 364 10.42 7.72 -30.19
CA VAL A 364 11.45 8.17 -29.25
C VAL A 364 12.67 8.73 -30.00
N ARG A 365 13.21 7.98 -30.99
CA ARG A 365 14.34 8.42 -31.80
C ARG A 365 14.05 9.69 -32.60
N ARG A 366 12.89 9.76 -33.26
CA ARG A 366 12.46 10.96 -33.99
C ARG A 366 12.47 12.19 -33.10
N ARG A 367 11.85 12.12 -31.90
CA ARG A 367 11.82 13.22 -30.95
C ARG A 367 13.19 13.63 -30.43
N VAL A 368 14.08 12.66 -30.20
CA VAL A 368 15.48 12.94 -29.87
C VAL A 368 16.14 13.74 -31.01
N MET A 369 16.04 13.28 -32.26
CA MET A 369 16.69 13.93 -33.41
C MET A 369 16.18 15.35 -33.66
N GLU A 370 14.90 15.64 -33.38
CA GLU A 370 14.34 17.00 -33.50
C GLU A 370 14.97 18.00 -32.49
N LYS A 371 15.42 17.52 -31.32
CA LYS A 371 15.96 18.37 -30.23
C LYS A 371 17.45 18.27 -30.07
N LEU A 372 18.09 17.23 -30.63
CA LEU A 372 19.53 16.95 -30.49
C LEU A 372 20.40 18.13 -30.87
N PRO A 373 20.14 18.89 -31.98
CA PRO A 373 20.96 20.04 -32.35
C PRO A 373 21.07 21.07 -31.23
N PHE A 374 19.95 21.38 -30.53
CA PHE A 374 19.98 22.33 -29.41
C PHE A 374 20.77 21.80 -28.21
N MET A 375 20.65 20.50 -27.90
CA MET A 375 21.41 19.88 -26.82
C MET A 375 22.88 19.75 -27.07
N ALA A 376 23.27 19.59 -28.35
CA ALA A 376 24.68 19.49 -28.79
C ALA A 376 25.44 20.81 -28.61
N THR A 377 24.79 21.94 -28.47
CA THR A 377 25.44 23.27 -28.34
C THR A 377 26.49 23.33 -27.24
N GLU A 378 26.24 22.70 -26.09
CA GLU A 378 27.21 22.62 -24.98
C GLU A 378 28.46 21.84 -25.44
N ASN A 379 28.30 20.69 -26.08
CA ASN A 379 29.41 19.87 -26.55
C ASN A 379 30.22 20.61 -27.64
N VAL A 380 29.55 21.28 -28.57
CA VAL A 380 30.17 22.10 -29.60
C VAL A 380 31.00 23.22 -28.99
N MET A 381 30.41 23.95 -28.01
CA MET A 381 31.11 25.02 -27.30
C MET A 381 32.36 24.50 -26.58
N MET A 382 32.22 23.40 -25.83
CA MET A 382 33.35 22.82 -25.08
C MET A 382 34.48 22.31 -25.99
N GLU A 383 34.14 21.71 -27.12
CA GLU A 383 35.14 21.27 -28.09
C GLU A 383 35.83 22.44 -28.79
N ALA A 384 35.09 23.49 -29.14
CA ALA A 384 35.67 24.71 -29.72
C ALA A 384 36.61 25.44 -28.73
N VAL A 385 36.25 25.48 -27.44
CA VAL A 385 37.14 26.02 -26.38
C VAL A 385 38.43 25.22 -26.25
N LYS A 386 38.35 23.87 -26.28
CA LYS A 386 39.55 23.01 -26.27
C LYS A 386 40.50 23.29 -27.45
N ARG A 387 39.96 23.73 -28.57
CA ARG A 387 40.71 24.14 -29.75
C ARG A 387 41.21 25.58 -29.74
N GLY A 388 41.03 26.28 -28.61
CA GLY A 388 41.56 27.65 -28.41
C GLY A 388 40.53 28.75 -28.61
N GLY A 389 39.27 28.44 -28.83
CA GLY A 389 38.22 29.44 -28.99
C GLY A 389 37.87 30.15 -27.67
N ASN A 390 37.44 31.41 -27.78
CA ASN A 390 36.97 32.19 -26.63
C ASN A 390 35.56 31.74 -26.20
N ARG A 391 35.44 31.22 -24.98
CA ARG A 391 34.17 30.69 -24.45
C ARG A 391 32.99 31.66 -24.50
N GLN A 392 33.25 32.98 -24.25
CA GLN A 392 32.18 33.99 -24.22
C GLN A 392 31.68 34.30 -25.65
N GLU A 393 32.59 34.44 -26.60
CA GLU A 393 32.27 34.67 -28.01
C GLU A 393 31.53 33.48 -28.61
N LEU A 394 32.01 32.26 -28.33
CA LEU A 394 31.36 31.02 -28.77
C LEU A 394 29.95 30.86 -28.16
N HIS A 395 29.81 31.22 -26.91
CA HIS A 395 28.49 31.18 -26.24
C HIS A 395 27.51 32.15 -26.91
N GLU A 396 27.94 33.36 -27.21
CA GLU A 396 27.08 34.34 -27.88
C GLU A 396 26.70 33.92 -29.31
N ALA A 397 27.65 33.46 -30.11
CA ALA A 397 27.40 32.93 -31.46
C ALA A 397 26.37 31.77 -31.40
N LEU A 398 26.61 30.78 -30.53
CA LEU A 398 25.68 29.67 -30.34
C LEU A 398 24.31 30.11 -29.88
N ARG A 399 24.21 31.15 -29.02
CA ARG A 399 22.94 31.74 -28.58
C ARG A 399 22.17 32.33 -29.77
N GLU A 400 22.84 33.13 -30.60
CA GLU A 400 22.22 33.78 -31.77
C GLU A 400 21.72 32.74 -32.76
N HIS A 401 22.54 31.75 -33.12
CA HIS A 401 22.15 30.66 -34.02
C HIS A 401 21.01 29.81 -33.45
N SER A 402 21.03 29.53 -32.13
CA SER A 402 19.95 28.80 -31.45
C SER A 402 18.64 29.56 -31.49
N HIS A 403 18.65 30.88 -31.27
CA HIS A 403 17.47 31.72 -31.39
C HIS A 403 16.92 31.77 -32.81
N ALA A 404 17.78 31.89 -33.83
CA ALA A 404 17.39 31.86 -35.24
C ALA A 404 16.77 30.52 -35.64
N ALA A 405 17.40 29.41 -35.27
CA ALA A 405 16.87 28.06 -35.51
C ALA A 405 15.54 27.82 -34.75
N ALA A 406 15.42 28.31 -33.50
CA ALA A 406 14.19 28.21 -32.73
C ALA A 406 13.05 29.00 -33.39
N ARG A 407 13.29 30.15 -33.98
CA ARG A 407 12.32 30.91 -34.78
C ARG A 407 11.87 30.12 -35.99
N GLN A 408 12.80 29.56 -36.74
CA GLN A 408 12.52 28.70 -37.90
C GLN A 408 11.56 27.56 -37.53
N VAL A 409 11.82 26.85 -36.41
CA VAL A 409 11.00 25.75 -35.93
C VAL A 409 9.64 26.24 -35.43
N LYS A 410 9.61 27.28 -34.58
CA LYS A 410 8.39 27.67 -33.84
C LYS A 410 7.45 28.61 -34.60
N LEU A 411 7.99 29.52 -35.40
CA LEU A 411 7.21 30.50 -36.16
C LEU A 411 6.91 30.07 -37.57
N GLU A 412 7.84 29.38 -38.22
CA GLU A 412 7.73 29.01 -39.64
C GLU A 412 7.38 27.53 -39.82
N GLY A 413 7.38 26.73 -38.72
CA GLY A 413 7.10 25.28 -38.79
C GLY A 413 8.16 24.47 -39.58
N GLY A 414 9.33 25.06 -39.79
CA GLY A 414 10.45 24.46 -40.55
C GLY A 414 11.24 23.46 -39.72
N ALA A 415 12.17 22.79 -40.39
CA ALA A 415 13.16 21.90 -39.76
C ALA A 415 14.17 22.69 -38.90
N ASN A 416 14.74 22.00 -37.89
CA ASN A 416 15.82 22.56 -37.07
C ASN A 416 17.11 22.61 -37.87
N ASP A 417 17.54 23.78 -38.31
CA ASP A 417 18.72 24.06 -39.13
C ASP A 417 19.92 24.56 -38.31
N LEU A 418 19.92 24.37 -36.99
CA LEU A 418 20.95 24.91 -36.10
C LEU A 418 22.37 24.44 -36.48
N ILE A 419 22.54 23.17 -36.83
CA ILE A 419 23.84 22.62 -37.19
C ILE A 419 24.35 23.25 -38.50
N ASP A 420 23.49 23.43 -39.50
CA ASP A 420 23.85 24.07 -40.76
C ASP A 420 24.27 25.54 -40.53
N ARG A 421 23.60 26.27 -39.63
CA ARG A 421 23.98 27.62 -39.24
C ARG A 421 25.34 27.70 -38.56
N ILE A 422 25.62 26.77 -37.62
CA ILE A 422 26.93 26.69 -36.95
C ILE A 422 28.06 26.35 -37.93
N LEU A 423 27.77 25.49 -38.89
CA LEU A 423 28.77 25.09 -39.89
C LEU A 423 29.06 26.20 -40.93
N ALA A 424 28.16 27.15 -41.09
CA ALA A 424 28.31 28.27 -42.04
C ALA A 424 29.00 29.51 -41.40
N ASP A 425 29.17 29.53 -40.08
CA ASP A 425 29.84 30.56 -39.31
C ASP A 425 31.33 30.27 -39.14
#